data_4720b44124a1a5520a70b47f1938d7f8
#
_entry.id   4720b44124a1a5520a70b47f1938d7f8
#
_cell.length_a   1.000
_cell.length_b   1.000
_cell.length_c   1.000
_cell.angle_alpha   90.00
_cell.angle_beta   90.00
_cell.angle_gamma   90.00
#
_symmetry.space_group_name_H-M   'P 1'
#
loop_
_entity.id
_entity.type
_entity.pdbx_description
1 polymer ?
#
loop_
_entity_poly.entity_id
_entity_poly.type
_entity_poly.pdbx_seq_one_letter_code
_entity_poly.pdbx_strand_id
1 'polypeptide(L)'
;MQRMLTRHLKCHSLVKRHPCRFCGKGFNDTFDLKRHMRTHTGIRPYKCELCEKAFTQRCSLESHMRKIHAVQQQYAYRQRRSKIFVCEDCGYTSSRPEEYFHHVRQCHPGSPALRRYYRRQAHENSSFASAERKLNPYLLYPTPAYYI
;
A
#
# COMPACT_ATOMS: atom_id res chain seq x y z
N MET A 1 -21.63 -1.73 -9.82
CA MET A 1 -22.35 -1.66 -8.51
C MET A 1 -22.17 -2.89 -7.64
N GLN A 2 -22.09 -4.10 -8.19
CA GLN A 2 -22.01 -5.37 -7.42
C GLN A 2 -20.89 -5.45 -6.37
N ARG A 3 -19.70 -4.93 -6.67
CA ARG A 3 -18.55 -4.92 -5.72
C ARG A 3 -18.81 -4.09 -4.45
N MET A 4 -19.56 -3.00 -4.58
CA MET A 4 -19.91 -2.15 -3.42
C MET A 4 -20.91 -2.86 -2.52
N LEU A 5 -21.91 -3.52 -3.11
CA LEU A 5 -22.91 -4.29 -2.37
C LEU A 5 -22.30 -5.47 -1.63
N THR A 6 -21.46 -6.27 -2.30
CA THR A 6 -20.74 -7.40 -1.65
C THR A 6 -19.83 -6.94 -0.51
N ARG A 7 -19.18 -5.78 -0.64
CA ARG A 7 -18.40 -5.20 0.45
C ARG A 7 -19.29 -4.77 1.61
N HIS A 8 -20.43 -4.14 1.33
CA HIS A 8 -21.39 -3.73 2.35
C HIS A 8 -21.97 -4.94 3.09
N LEU A 9 -22.37 -5.99 2.40
CA LEU A 9 -22.89 -7.22 3.01
C LEU A 9 -21.91 -7.87 3.99
N LYS A 10 -20.61 -7.77 3.73
CA LYS A 10 -19.56 -8.24 4.67
C LYS A 10 -19.58 -7.51 6.01
N CYS A 11 -20.12 -6.29 6.09
CA CYS A 11 -20.23 -5.55 7.35
C CYS A 11 -21.22 -6.23 8.31
N HIS A 12 -22.24 -6.89 7.78
CA HIS A 12 -23.25 -7.61 8.55
C HIS A 12 -22.83 -9.05 8.90
N SER A 13 -21.75 -9.55 8.33
CA SER A 13 -21.22 -10.89 8.65
C SER A 13 -20.70 -10.95 10.08
N LEU A 14 -21.07 -11.98 10.81
CA LEU A 14 -20.53 -12.28 12.13
C LEU A 14 -19.07 -12.73 12.08
N VAL A 15 -18.63 -13.28 10.93
CA VAL A 15 -17.27 -13.76 10.74
C VAL A 15 -16.33 -12.59 10.45
N LYS A 16 -15.55 -12.18 11.44
CA LYS A 16 -14.52 -11.15 11.33
C LYS A 16 -13.16 -11.81 11.13
N ARG A 17 -12.63 -11.74 9.91
CA ARG A 17 -11.40 -12.47 9.52
C ARG A 17 -10.10 -11.88 10.07
N HIS A 18 -10.12 -10.63 10.51
CA HIS A 18 -8.93 -9.90 10.92
C HIS A 18 -9.08 -9.42 12.36
N PRO A 19 -8.72 -10.22 13.37
CA PRO A 19 -8.77 -9.80 14.77
C PRO A 19 -7.61 -8.84 15.09
N CYS A 20 -7.88 -7.88 15.96
CA CYS A 20 -6.87 -7.02 16.54
C CYS A 20 -6.09 -7.78 17.61
N ARG A 21 -4.76 -7.80 17.50
CA ARG A 21 -3.88 -8.48 18.47
C ARG A 21 -3.85 -7.82 19.85
N PHE A 22 -4.31 -6.57 19.98
CA PHE A 22 -4.28 -5.83 21.24
C PHE A 22 -5.59 -5.94 22.04
N CYS A 23 -6.74 -5.93 21.37
CA CYS A 23 -8.04 -5.92 22.04
C CYS A 23 -9.02 -6.98 21.54
N GLY A 24 -8.61 -7.86 20.63
CA GLY A 24 -9.45 -8.93 20.09
C GLY A 24 -10.59 -8.51 19.18
N LYS A 25 -10.84 -7.20 18.98
CA LYS A 25 -11.87 -6.73 18.04
C LYS A 25 -11.60 -7.22 16.62
N GLY A 26 -12.58 -7.84 15.99
CA GLY A 26 -12.47 -8.36 14.63
C GLY A 26 -12.89 -7.35 13.58
N PHE A 27 -12.23 -7.40 12.43
CA PHE A 27 -12.51 -6.56 11.26
C PHE A 27 -12.68 -7.41 9.99
N ASN A 28 -13.44 -6.90 9.03
CA ASN A 28 -13.66 -7.57 7.74
C ASN A 28 -12.54 -7.25 6.73
N ASP A 29 -11.85 -6.13 6.91
CA ASP A 29 -10.80 -5.65 6.01
C ASP A 29 -9.51 -5.33 6.79
N THR A 30 -8.38 -5.66 6.20
CA THR A 30 -7.06 -5.35 6.74
C THR A 30 -6.80 -3.84 6.85
N PHE A 31 -7.44 -3.03 5.99
CA PHE A 31 -7.35 -1.58 6.04
C PHE A 31 -7.99 -1.02 7.33
N ASP A 32 -9.18 -1.50 7.65
CA ASP A 32 -9.89 -1.10 8.87
C ASP A 32 -9.14 -1.58 10.13
N LEU A 33 -8.58 -2.79 10.09
CA LEU A 33 -7.71 -3.29 11.16
C LEU A 33 -6.49 -2.38 11.38
N LYS A 34 -5.75 -2.02 10.31
CA LYS A 34 -4.59 -1.14 10.41
C LYS A 34 -4.94 0.22 11.00
N ARG A 35 -6.03 0.81 10.52
CA ARG A 35 -6.54 2.08 11.07
C ARG A 35 -6.87 1.98 12.56
N HIS A 36 -7.51 0.89 12.97
CA HIS A 36 -7.82 0.63 14.37
C HIS A 36 -6.54 0.40 15.19
N MET A 37 -5.57 -0.36 14.69
CA MET A 37 -4.31 -0.62 15.41
C MET A 37 -3.56 0.66 15.78
N ARG A 38 -3.67 1.72 14.97
CA ARG A 38 -3.07 3.03 15.28
C ARG A 38 -3.61 3.68 16.54
N THR A 39 -4.80 3.30 17.01
CA THR A 39 -5.32 3.77 18.31
C THR A 39 -4.58 3.16 19.50
N HIS A 40 -4.04 1.95 19.36
CA HIS A 40 -3.23 1.30 20.38
C HIS A 40 -1.76 1.70 20.35
N THR A 41 -1.20 1.82 19.14
CA THR A 41 0.21 2.18 18.94
C THR A 41 0.49 3.67 19.02
N GLY A 42 -0.55 4.52 18.97
CA GLY A 42 -0.42 5.97 18.96
C GLY A 42 0.20 6.55 17.68
N ILE A 43 0.42 5.72 16.66
CA ILE A 43 1.01 6.15 15.40
C ILE A 43 0.08 7.10 14.67
N ARG A 44 0.58 8.32 14.37
CA ARG A 44 -0.14 9.38 13.65
C ARG A 44 0.63 9.78 12.39
N PRO A 45 0.43 9.07 11.27
CA PRO A 45 1.26 9.26 10.09
C PRO A 45 0.94 10.52 9.27
N TYR A 46 -0.19 11.16 9.51
CA TYR A 46 -0.64 12.33 8.74
C TYR A 46 -0.40 13.61 9.56
N LYS A 47 0.78 14.21 9.36
CA LYS A 47 1.20 15.44 10.04
C LYS A 47 0.69 16.66 9.29
N CYS A 48 0.29 17.70 10.03
CA CYS A 48 0.01 19.00 9.47
C CYS A 48 1.32 19.75 9.24
N GLU A 49 1.48 20.38 8.08
CA GLU A 49 2.67 21.17 7.74
C GLU A 49 2.62 22.59 8.32
N LEU A 50 1.42 23.06 8.68
CA LEU A 50 1.20 24.40 9.21
C LEU A 50 1.15 24.45 10.74
N CYS A 51 1.00 23.31 11.39
CA CYS A 51 1.05 23.17 12.84
C CYS A 51 1.55 21.79 13.24
N GLU A 52 1.91 21.58 14.50
CA GLU A 52 2.50 20.32 14.98
C GLU A 52 1.49 19.17 15.17
N LYS A 53 0.22 19.36 14.80
CA LYS A 53 -0.82 18.34 14.96
C LYS A 53 -0.64 17.19 13.96
N ALA A 54 -0.79 15.97 14.46
CA ALA A 54 -0.73 14.75 13.67
C ALA A 54 -1.98 13.89 13.86
N PHE A 55 -2.39 13.19 12.79
CA PHE A 55 -3.65 12.45 12.72
C PHE A 55 -3.43 10.99 12.30
N THR A 56 -4.31 10.13 12.75
CA THR A 56 -4.30 8.70 12.37
C THR A 56 -4.86 8.46 10.97
N GLN A 57 -5.68 9.38 10.45
CA GLN A 57 -6.35 9.28 9.16
C GLN A 57 -6.14 10.55 8.32
N ARG A 58 -6.01 10.35 7.00
CA ARG A 58 -5.85 11.47 6.06
C ARG A 58 -7.06 12.40 6.00
N CYS A 59 -8.27 11.84 6.07
CA CYS A 59 -9.49 12.64 6.08
C CYS A 59 -9.58 13.57 7.30
N SER A 60 -9.05 13.14 8.46
CA SER A 60 -8.97 13.96 9.65
C SER A 60 -8.00 15.13 9.49
N LEU A 61 -6.83 14.89 8.87
CA LEU A 61 -5.90 15.95 8.51
C LEU A 61 -6.54 16.93 7.53
N GLU A 62 -7.17 16.47 6.46
CA GLU A 62 -7.82 17.34 5.46
C GLU A 62 -8.95 18.16 6.08
N SER A 63 -9.73 17.57 6.99
CA SER A 63 -10.76 18.31 7.73
C SER A 63 -10.18 19.38 8.67
N HIS A 64 -9.06 19.08 9.33
CA HIS A 64 -8.32 20.01 10.15
C HIS A 64 -7.75 21.17 9.30
N MET A 65 -7.10 20.88 8.18
CA MET A 65 -6.56 21.87 7.25
C MET A 65 -7.65 22.87 6.80
N ARG A 66 -8.82 22.35 6.45
CA ARG A 66 -9.95 23.18 6.03
C ARG A 66 -10.52 24.04 7.16
N LYS A 67 -10.70 23.47 8.36
CA LYS A 67 -11.36 24.17 9.48
C LYS A 67 -10.46 25.15 10.21
N ILE A 68 -9.20 24.83 10.36
CA ILE A 68 -8.26 25.62 11.18
C ILE A 68 -7.38 26.52 10.31
N HIS A 69 -6.94 26.04 9.16
CA HIS A 69 -6.03 26.79 8.28
C HIS A 69 -6.71 27.34 7.02
N ALA A 70 -8.03 27.14 6.87
CA ALA A 70 -8.82 27.56 5.71
C ALA A 70 -8.28 27.05 4.36
N VAL A 71 -7.43 26.02 4.37
CA VAL A 71 -6.84 25.42 3.17
C VAL A 71 -7.78 24.35 2.63
N GLN A 72 -8.38 24.61 1.47
CA GLN A 72 -9.19 23.63 0.73
C GLN A 72 -8.33 22.92 -0.31
N GLN A 73 -8.26 21.60 -0.21
CA GLN A 73 -7.72 20.78 -1.27
C GLN A 73 -8.81 20.49 -2.30
N GLN A 74 -8.66 21.04 -3.48
CA GLN A 74 -9.55 20.77 -4.61
C GLN A 74 -9.03 19.58 -5.40
N TYR A 75 -9.91 18.61 -5.65
CA TYR A 75 -9.62 17.47 -6.51
C TYR A 75 -10.52 17.54 -7.75
N ALA A 76 -9.93 17.40 -8.91
CA ALA A 76 -10.70 17.30 -10.15
C ALA A 76 -11.56 16.01 -10.14
N TYR A 77 -12.61 16.00 -10.94
CA TYR A 77 -13.48 14.83 -11.07
C TYR A 77 -12.68 13.58 -11.43
N ARG A 78 -12.83 12.50 -10.66
CA ARG A 78 -12.08 11.25 -10.76
C ARG A 78 -10.57 11.33 -10.46
N GLN A 79 -10.06 12.46 -10.04
CA GLN A 79 -8.66 12.57 -9.61
C GLN A 79 -8.44 11.72 -8.36
N ARG A 80 -7.45 10.82 -8.43
CA ARG A 80 -7.04 10.05 -7.26
C ARG A 80 -6.01 10.84 -6.44
N ARG A 81 -6.18 10.81 -5.14
CA ARG A 81 -5.19 11.34 -4.21
C ARG A 81 -3.86 10.59 -4.36
N SER A 82 -2.74 11.29 -4.21
CA SER A 82 -1.42 10.68 -4.14
C SER A 82 -1.38 9.60 -3.04
N LYS A 83 -0.78 8.47 -3.34
CA LYS A 83 -0.63 7.39 -2.38
C LYS A 83 0.46 7.76 -1.38
N ILE A 84 0.19 7.55 -0.09
CA ILE A 84 1.17 7.67 0.98
C ILE A 84 1.40 6.26 1.53
N PHE A 85 2.66 5.86 1.59
CA PHE A 85 3.09 4.62 2.20
C PHE A 85 3.38 4.88 3.68
N VAL A 86 2.80 4.06 4.53
CA VAL A 86 2.92 4.19 6.00
C VAL A 86 3.52 2.90 6.55
N CYS A 87 4.59 3.04 7.32
CA CYS A 87 5.10 1.96 8.14
C CYS A 87 4.26 1.87 9.41
N GLU A 88 3.55 0.75 9.58
CA GLU A 88 2.67 0.56 10.75
C GLU A 88 3.45 0.13 12.00
N ASP A 89 4.76 -0.10 11.87
CA ASP A 89 5.63 -0.49 12.97
C ASP A 89 6.24 0.73 13.69
N CYS A 90 6.62 1.79 12.95
CA CYS A 90 7.25 2.99 13.49
C CYS A 90 6.58 4.32 13.09
N GLY A 91 5.62 4.31 12.16
CA GLY A 91 4.92 5.50 11.70
C GLY A 91 5.65 6.29 10.60
N TYR A 92 6.79 5.79 10.07
CA TYR A 92 7.45 6.40 8.93
C TYR A 92 6.52 6.50 7.72
N THR A 93 6.57 7.62 7.01
CA THR A 93 5.74 7.88 5.83
C THR A 93 6.59 8.33 4.65
N SER A 94 6.27 7.84 3.46
CA SER A 94 6.86 8.30 2.21
C SER A 94 5.80 8.32 1.10
N SER A 95 5.98 9.22 0.13
CA SER A 95 5.20 9.24 -1.11
C SER A 95 5.76 8.27 -2.16
N ARG A 96 7.02 7.86 -2.03
CA ARG A 96 7.72 6.95 -2.94
C ARG A 96 7.78 5.54 -2.39
N PRO A 97 7.44 4.52 -3.20
CA PRO A 97 7.52 3.13 -2.76
C PRO A 97 8.96 2.69 -2.45
N GLU A 98 9.95 3.16 -3.21
CA GLU A 98 11.35 2.79 -3.06
C GLU A 98 11.89 3.21 -1.68
N GLU A 99 11.66 4.45 -1.28
CA GLU A 99 12.06 4.98 0.03
C GLU A 99 11.39 4.21 1.17
N TYR A 100 10.10 3.90 1.01
CA TYR A 100 9.36 3.12 1.99
C TYR A 100 9.96 1.72 2.16
N PHE A 101 10.23 1.01 1.05
CA PHE A 101 10.80 -0.34 1.13
C PHE A 101 12.24 -0.35 1.58
N HIS A 102 13.03 0.69 1.25
CA HIS A 102 14.36 0.87 1.79
C HIS A 102 14.34 1.01 3.32
N HIS A 103 13.48 1.91 3.83
CA HIS A 103 13.26 2.07 5.26
C HIS A 103 12.85 0.74 5.94
N VAL A 104 11.83 0.04 5.39
CA VAL A 104 11.35 -1.21 5.98
C VAL A 104 12.43 -2.30 5.97
N ARG A 105 13.29 -2.34 4.93
CA ARG A 105 14.41 -3.29 4.86
C ARG A 105 15.44 -3.03 5.94
N GLN A 106 15.76 -1.77 6.21
CA GLN A 106 16.74 -1.40 7.22
C GLN A 106 16.22 -1.52 8.65
N CYS A 107 15.02 -0.99 8.90
CA CYS A 107 14.49 -0.88 10.26
C CYS A 107 13.61 -2.07 10.68
N HIS A 108 12.96 -2.74 9.73
CA HIS A 108 11.96 -3.80 9.99
C HIS A 108 12.12 -5.00 9.03
N PRO A 109 13.27 -5.71 9.04
CA PRO A 109 13.55 -6.78 8.07
C PRO A 109 12.56 -7.96 8.13
N GLY A 110 11.89 -8.17 9.27
CA GLY A 110 10.85 -9.19 9.45
C GLY A 110 9.45 -8.80 8.99
N SER A 111 9.26 -7.57 8.48
CA SER A 111 7.92 -7.07 8.14
C SER A 111 7.26 -7.86 7.00
N PRO A 112 5.96 -8.22 7.13
CA PRO A 112 5.20 -8.86 6.06
C PRO A 112 5.11 -8.03 4.77
N ALA A 113 5.37 -6.73 4.85
CA ALA A 113 5.38 -5.82 3.70
C ALA A 113 6.50 -6.18 2.71
N LEU A 114 7.68 -6.57 3.19
CA LEU A 114 8.81 -7.00 2.37
C LEU A 114 8.52 -8.28 1.58
N ARG A 115 7.90 -9.29 2.21
CA ARG A 115 7.53 -10.53 1.52
C ARG A 115 6.60 -10.27 0.33
N ARG A 116 5.66 -9.34 0.48
CA ARG A 116 4.74 -8.97 -0.60
C ARG A 116 5.46 -8.20 -1.71
N TYR A 117 6.39 -7.35 -1.36
CA TYR A 117 7.20 -6.59 -2.31
C TYR A 117 8.05 -7.51 -3.18
N TYR A 118 8.85 -8.41 -2.57
CA TYR A 118 9.68 -9.35 -3.31
C TYR A 118 8.87 -10.31 -4.17
N ARG A 119 7.70 -10.75 -3.70
CA ARG A 119 6.81 -11.58 -4.52
C ARG A 119 6.32 -10.86 -5.77
N ARG A 120 6.03 -9.57 -5.69
CA ARG A 120 5.64 -8.76 -6.85
C ARG A 120 6.78 -8.61 -7.83
N GLN A 121 7.98 -8.26 -7.36
CA GLN A 121 9.16 -8.15 -8.24
C GLN A 121 9.48 -9.46 -8.95
N ALA A 122 9.40 -10.59 -8.27
CA ALA A 122 9.59 -11.90 -8.88
C ALA A 122 8.57 -12.16 -10.00
N HIS A 123 7.30 -11.76 -9.83
CA HIS A 123 6.27 -11.86 -10.87
C HIS A 123 6.52 -10.93 -12.06
N GLU A 124 6.92 -9.70 -11.80
CA GLU A 124 7.23 -8.71 -12.85
C GLU A 124 8.43 -9.16 -13.68
N ASN A 125 9.50 -9.61 -13.06
CA ASN A 125 10.68 -10.14 -13.75
C ASN A 125 10.36 -11.41 -14.56
N SER A 126 9.51 -12.29 -14.07
CA SER A 126 9.06 -13.48 -14.77
C SER A 126 8.20 -13.14 -15.99
N SER A 127 7.35 -12.14 -15.92
CA SER A 127 6.53 -11.69 -17.06
C SER A 127 7.35 -10.97 -18.13
N PHE A 128 8.40 -10.22 -17.76
CA PHE A 128 9.35 -9.62 -18.70
C PHE A 128 10.14 -10.71 -19.44
N ALA A 129 10.69 -11.69 -18.75
CA ALA A 129 11.41 -12.82 -19.37
C ALA A 129 10.54 -13.64 -20.33
N SER A 130 9.25 -13.77 -20.05
CA SER A 130 8.30 -14.45 -20.95
C SER A 130 7.91 -13.57 -22.16
N ALA A 131 7.92 -12.26 -22.02
CA ALA A 131 7.65 -11.33 -23.13
C ALA A 131 8.83 -11.26 -24.11
N GLU A 132 10.07 -11.26 -23.61
CA GLU A 132 11.27 -11.29 -24.47
C GLU A 132 11.38 -12.59 -25.29
N ARG A 133 11.00 -13.74 -24.71
CA ARG A 133 10.94 -15.01 -25.45
C ARG A 133 9.88 -15.03 -26.55
N LYS A 134 8.81 -14.24 -26.42
CA LYS A 134 7.78 -14.11 -27.46
C LYS A 134 8.14 -13.14 -28.57
N LEU A 135 9.07 -12.23 -28.33
CA LEU A 135 9.47 -11.18 -29.30
C LEU A 135 10.60 -11.59 -30.22
N ASN A 136 11.29 -12.70 -29.98
CA ASN A 136 12.41 -13.12 -30.82
C ASN A 136 12.37 -14.62 -31.18
N PRO A 137 11.47 -15.03 -32.09
CA PRO A 137 11.39 -16.41 -32.55
C PRO A 137 12.59 -16.87 -33.38
N TYR A 138 13.51 -15.97 -33.77
CA TYR A 138 14.67 -16.25 -34.63
C TYR A 138 15.95 -16.59 -33.89
N LEU A 139 15.96 -16.58 -32.57
CA LEU A 139 17.15 -16.96 -31.76
C LEU A 139 17.34 -18.46 -31.55
N LEU A 140 16.49 -19.30 -32.18
CA LEU A 140 16.51 -20.76 -31.97
C LEU A 140 17.16 -21.60 -33.12
N TYR A 141 17.79 -20.94 -34.10
CA TYR A 141 18.51 -21.67 -35.14
C TYR A 141 20.01 -21.38 -35.03
N PRO A 142 20.82 -22.40 -34.67
CA PRO A 142 22.26 -22.32 -34.83
C PRO A 142 22.55 -22.30 -36.34
N THR A 143 23.30 -21.31 -36.82
CA THR A 143 23.80 -21.28 -38.19
C THR A 143 24.66 -22.51 -38.46
N PRO A 144 24.44 -23.26 -39.53
CA PRO A 144 25.33 -24.34 -39.88
C PRO A 144 26.69 -23.76 -40.32
N ALA A 145 27.75 -24.21 -39.68
CA ALA A 145 29.11 -23.98 -40.11
C ALA A 145 29.35 -24.68 -41.43
N TYR A 146 29.51 -23.92 -42.51
CA TYR A 146 30.09 -24.48 -43.75
C TYR A 146 31.60 -24.63 -43.55
N TYR A 147 32.07 -25.89 -43.52
CA TYR A 147 33.45 -26.21 -43.77
C TYR A 147 33.73 -26.09 -45.27
N ILE A 148 34.77 -25.35 -45.63
CA ILE A 148 35.63 -25.54 -46.80
C ILE A 148 37.03 -25.70 -46.25
#